data_58b451ff3bed3185282fe5fd10100760
#
_entry.id   58b451ff3bed3185282fe5fd10100760
#
_cell.length_a   1.000
_cell.length_b   1.000
_cell.length_c   1.000
_cell.angle_alpha   90.00
_cell.angle_beta   90.00
_cell.angle_gamma   90.00
#
_symmetry.space_group_name_H-M   'P 1'
#
loop_
_entity.id
_entity.type
_entity.pdbx_description
1 polymer ?
#
loop_
_entity_poly.entity_id
_entity_poly.type
_entity_poly.pdbx_seq_one_letter_code
_entity_poly.pdbx_strand_id
1 'polypeptide(L)'
;YGAFVDLGGIDGLLHITDISWSRINHPSEAIKIGQKLDVKIIKYDSEQKKVSLGIKQLINDPWIGIESKFPLNSSVMAMVTNLTDYGFFAEIEQGVEGLVHVSEIDWTNKNIHPSKVVQLKDQVEVMILEVDEEKRRISLGLKQLTENPWQVFEHTHKEGDKVSGAIKSITDFGVFIELQGGIDGLVHL
;
A
#
# COMPACT_ATOMS: atom_id res chain seq x y z
N TYR A 1 -12.65 11.25 -18.71
CA TYR A 1 -11.40 10.66 -19.19
C TYR A 1 -10.27 11.70 -19.32
N GLY A 2 -10.53 12.95 -19.11
CA GLY A 2 -9.53 14.03 -19.15
C GLY A 2 -10.11 15.41 -19.02
N ALA A 3 -9.27 16.41 -19.16
CA ALA A 3 -9.64 17.83 -19.15
C ALA A 3 -9.18 18.51 -20.44
N PHE A 4 -9.95 19.50 -20.90
CA PHE A 4 -9.54 20.35 -21.99
C PHE A 4 -8.85 21.59 -21.42
N VAL A 5 -7.71 21.94 -21.98
CA VAL A 5 -6.90 23.08 -21.57
C VAL A 5 -6.78 24.04 -22.75
N ASP A 6 -7.20 25.29 -22.53
CA ASP A 6 -7.03 26.37 -23.52
C ASP A 6 -5.58 26.88 -23.49
N LEU A 7 -4.92 26.76 -24.66
CA LEU A 7 -3.54 27.19 -24.86
C LEU A 7 -3.43 28.58 -25.53
N GLY A 8 -4.54 29.30 -25.58
CA GLY A 8 -4.58 30.62 -26.23
C GLY A 8 -5.13 30.55 -27.67
N GLY A 9 -6.30 29.92 -27.84
CA GLY A 9 -6.99 29.73 -29.11
C GLY A 9 -6.92 28.35 -29.70
N ILE A 10 -6.24 27.40 -29.02
CA ILE A 10 -6.16 25.98 -29.36
C ILE A 10 -6.44 25.20 -28.08
N ASP A 11 -7.37 24.27 -28.15
CA ASP A 11 -7.68 23.37 -27.05
C ASP A 11 -6.81 22.11 -27.08
N GLY A 12 -6.12 21.85 -25.98
CA GLY A 12 -5.37 20.62 -25.77
C GLY A 12 -6.12 19.65 -24.85
N LEU A 13 -6.01 18.37 -25.12
CA LEU A 13 -6.56 17.32 -24.26
C LEU A 13 -5.49 16.87 -23.26
N LEU A 14 -5.81 17.00 -21.99
CA LEU A 14 -5.03 16.45 -20.88
C LEU A 14 -5.75 15.19 -20.37
N HIS A 15 -5.23 14.03 -20.75
CA HIS A 15 -5.81 12.74 -20.35
C HIS A 15 -5.59 12.50 -18.86
N ILE A 16 -6.52 11.81 -18.19
CA ILE A 16 -6.46 11.53 -16.76
C ILE A 16 -5.15 10.83 -16.36
N THR A 17 -4.63 9.95 -17.20
CA THR A 17 -3.35 9.23 -16.99
C THR A 17 -2.12 10.12 -17.10
N ASP A 18 -2.25 11.31 -17.67
CA ASP A 18 -1.17 12.27 -17.90
C ASP A 18 -1.21 13.46 -16.93
N ILE A 19 -2.17 13.47 -16.01
CA ILE A 19 -2.30 14.49 -14.97
C ILE A 19 -1.34 14.24 -13.82
N SER A 20 -1.30 13.01 -13.31
CA SER A 20 -0.52 12.66 -12.12
C SER A 20 0.11 11.28 -12.24
N TRP A 21 1.21 11.06 -11.53
CA TRP A 21 1.79 9.74 -11.30
C TRP A 21 0.96 8.91 -10.31
N SER A 22 0.24 9.55 -9.38
CA SER A 22 -0.75 8.90 -8.51
C SER A 22 -2.02 8.54 -9.27
N ARG A 23 -2.65 7.45 -8.88
CA ARG A 23 -3.95 7.07 -9.43
C ARG A 23 -5.01 8.07 -8.98
N ILE A 24 -5.66 8.72 -9.94
CA ILE A 24 -6.82 9.59 -9.72
C ILE A 24 -8.03 9.01 -10.46
N ASN A 25 -9.19 9.13 -9.85
CA ASN A 25 -10.44 8.61 -10.45
C ASN A 25 -11.12 9.65 -11.34
N HIS A 26 -10.95 10.92 -11.01
CA HIS A 26 -11.53 12.01 -11.77
C HIS A 26 -10.56 13.19 -11.89
N PRO A 27 -10.48 13.86 -13.05
CA PRO A 27 -9.60 15.03 -13.24
C PRO A 27 -9.77 16.14 -12.21
N SER A 28 -10.98 16.34 -11.69
CA SER A 28 -11.28 17.37 -10.67
C SER A 28 -10.61 17.16 -9.31
N GLU A 29 -10.05 15.96 -9.07
CA GLU A 29 -9.27 15.68 -7.85
C GLU A 29 -7.92 16.40 -7.87
N ALA A 30 -7.34 16.59 -9.05
CA ALA A 30 -6.02 17.18 -9.23
C ALA A 30 -6.05 18.61 -9.81
N ILE A 31 -7.08 18.95 -10.60
CA ILE A 31 -7.17 20.23 -11.31
C ILE A 31 -8.56 20.84 -11.19
N LYS A 32 -8.64 22.16 -11.25
CA LYS A 32 -9.90 22.93 -11.16
C LYS A 32 -10.14 23.71 -12.44
N ILE A 33 -11.41 23.89 -12.81
CA ILE A 33 -11.80 24.73 -13.94
C ILE A 33 -11.37 26.18 -13.67
N GLY A 34 -10.73 26.80 -14.66
CA GLY A 34 -10.20 28.17 -14.57
C GLY A 34 -8.83 28.27 -13.90
N GLN A 35 -8.23 27.16 -13.48
CA GLN A 35 -6.88 27.14 -12.94
C GLN A 35 -5.86 27.30 -14.07
N LYS A 36 -4.87 28.18 -13.85
CA LYS A 36 -3.67 28.25 -14.70
C LYS A 36 -2.67 27.20 -14.25
N LEU A 37 -2.18 26.40 -15.19
CA LEU A 37 -1.19 25.35 -14.92
C LEU A 37 -0.24 25.21 -16.12
N ASP A 38 0.98 24.81 -15.82
CA ASP A 38 1.96 24.49 -16.83
C ASP A 38 1.71 23.06 -17.33
N VAL A 39 1.76 22.88 -18.64
CA VAL A 39 1.55 21.58 -19.29
C VAL A 39 2.66 21.33 -20.31
N LYS A 40 3.01 20.07 -20.50
CA LYS A 40 3.92 19.64 -21.53
C LYS A 40 3.15 19.10 -22.73
N ILE A 41 3.53 19.51 -23.94
CA ILE A 41 2.96 18.94 -25.17
C ILE A 41 3.59 17.57 -25.38
N ILE A 42 2.76 16.53 -25.37
CA ILE A 42 3.19 15.13 -25.59
C ILE A 42 3.13 14.81 -27.08
N LYS A 43 2.02 15.16 -27.71
CA LYS A 43 1.77 14.89 -29.13
C LYS A 43 1.00 16.04 -29.75
N TYR A 44 1.34 16.36 -30.98
CA TYR A 44 0.66 17.34 -31.81
C TYR A 44 0.25 16.72 -33.14
N ASP A 45 -1.01 16.87 -33.50
CA ASP A 45 -1.56 16.43 -34.78
C ASP A 45 -2.18 17.62 -35.48
N SER A 46 -1.49 18.11 -36.52
CA SER A 46 -1.93 19.28 -37.28
C SER A 46 -3.13 19.00 -38.20
N GLU A 47 -3.28 17.76 -38.67
CA GLU A 47 -4.37 17.36 -39.57
C GLU A 47 -5.68 17.23 -38.78
N GLN A 48 -5.63 16.60 -37.62
CA GLN A 48 -6.79 16.45 -36.72
C GLN A 48 -7.00 17.64 -35.77
N LYS A 49 -6.11 18.63 -35.80
CA LYS A 49 -6.10 19.77 -34.89
C LYS A 49 -6.21 19.39 -33.41
N LYS A 50 -5.47 18.36 -33.03
CA LYS A 50 -5.45 17.80 -31.67
C LYS A 50 -4.08 17.97 -31.05
N VAL A 51 -4.08 18.42 -29.78
CA VAL A 51 -2.88 18.52 -28.96
C VAL A 51 -3.07 17.67 -27.72
N SER A 52 -2.18 16.73 -27.50
CA SER A 52 -2.15 15.93 -26.26
C SER A 52 -1.17 16.56 -25.28
N LEU A 53 -1.65 16.77 -24.07
CA LEU A 53 -0.93 17.46 -23.00
C LEU A 53 -0.65 16.51 -21.82
N GLY A 54 0.36 16.83 -21.04
CA GLY A 54 0.65 16.15 -19.78
C GLY A 54 1.22 17.09 -18.73
N ILE A 55 0.92 16.82 -17.48
CA ILE A 55 1.48 17.50 -16.31
C ILE A 55 2.55 16.63 -15.67
N LYS A 56 2.28 15.33 -15.54
CA LYS A 56 3.21 14.39 -14.89
C LYS A 56 4.61 14.38 -15.48
N GLN A 57 4.74 14.67 -16.78
CA GLN A 57 6.02 14.77 -17.49
C GLN A 57 6.85 16.01 -17.12
N LEU A 58 6.28 16.97 -16.41
CA LEU A 58 7.00 18.11 -15.83
C LEU A 58 7.67 17.76 -14.50
N ILE A 59 7.21 16.69 -13.86
CA ILE A 59 7.73 16.17 -12.60
C ILE A 59 8.48 14.87 -12.90
N ASN A 60 9.63 14.68 -12.27
CA ASN A 60 10.36 13.42 -12.39
C ASN A 60 9.47 12.27 -11.95
N ASP A 61 9.58 11.13 -12.67
CA ASP A 61 8.89 9.91 -12.28
C ASP A 61 9.38 9.48 -10.89
N PRO A 62 8.50 9.42 -9.87
CA PRO A 62 8.89 9.05 -8.52
C PRO A 62 9.37 7.60 -8.41
N TRP A 63 9.10 6.77 -9.42
CA TRP A 63 9.57 5.39 -9.47
C TRP A 63 11.01 5.23 -9.93
N ILE A 64 11.60 6.25 -10.57
CA ILE A 64 13.00 6.21 -10.97
C ILE A 64 13.90 6.26 -9.74
N GLY A 65 14.70 5.20 -9.55
CA GLY A 65 15.59 5.06 -8.41
C GLY A 65 14.89 4.75 -7.08
N ILE A 66 13.67 4.24 -7.14
CA ILE A 66 12.85 3.93 -5.96
C ILE A 66 13.54 2.92 -5.04
N GLU A 67 14.25 1.93 -5.58
CA GLU A 67 15.00 0.94 -4.79
C GLU A 67 16.11 1.57 -3.95
N SER A 68 16.76 2.60 -4.49
CA SER A 68 17.81 3.34 -3.75
C SER A 68 17.22 4.25 -2.69
N LYS A 69 16.03 4.77 -2.93
CA LYS A 69 15.33 5.68 -2.01
C LYS A 69 14.67 4.92 -0.86
N PHE A 70 14.14 3.76 -1.16
CA PHE A 70 13.46 2.88 -0.20
C PHE A 70 14.09 1.48 -0.22
N PRO A 71 15.22 1.30 0.47
CA PRO A 71 15.90 0.01 0.50
C PRO A 71 15.05 -1.06 1.19
N LEU A 72 15.24 -2.31 0.78
CA LEU A 72 14.58 -3.47 1.37
C LEU A 72 14.82 -3.52 2.89
N ASN A 73 13.82 -3.96 3.62
CA ASN A 73 13.80 -4.05 5.08
C ASN A 73 13.93 -2.70 5.82
N SER A 74 13.74 -1.58 5.14
CA SER A 74 13.60 -0.28 5.79
C SER A 74 12.16 -0.02 6.19
N SER A 75 11.96 0.68 7.32
CA SER A 75 10.64 1.14 7.74
C SER A 75 10.38 2.54 7.21
N VAL A 76 9.16 2.78 6.80
CA VAL A 76 8.70 4.07 6.29
C VAL A 76 7.29 4.38 6.77
N MET A 77 6.98 5.66 6.92
CA MET A 77 5.61 6.09 7.19
C MET A 77 4.83 6.13 5.88
N ALA A 78 3.68 5.51 5.87
CA ALA A 78 2.79 5.47 4.73
C ALA A 78 1.36 5.85 5.14
N MET A 79 0.63 6.45 4.22
CA MET A 79 -0.77 6.83 4.44
C MET A 79 -1.69 5.84 3.74
N VAL A 80 -2.65 5.28 4.46
CA VAL A 80 -3.63 4.33 3.92
C VAL A 80 -4.53 5.02 2.91
N THR A 81 -4.47 4.60 1.66
CA THR A 81 -5.23 5.18 0.53
C THR A 81 -6.45 4.36 0.17
N ASN A 82 -6.36 3.03 0.30
CA ASN A 82 -7.47 2.14 -0.04
C ASN A 82 -7.44 0.86 0.81
N LEU A 83 -8.63 0.32 1.09
CA LEU A 83 -8.84 -0.93 1.84
C LEU A 83 -9.52 -1.95 0.96
N THR A 84 -9.01 -3.18 0.94
CA THR A 84 -9.56 -4.32 0.20
C THR A 84 -9.63 -5.54 1.10
N ASP A 85 -10.33 -6.60 0.67
CA ASP A 85 -10.45 -7.85 1.42
C ASP A 85 -9.11 -8.61 1.56
N TYR A 86 -8.19 -8.41 0.61
CA TYR A 86 -6.89 -9.08 0.58
C TYR A 86 -5.73 -8.24 1.16
N GLY A 87 -6.00 -7.01 1.59
CA GLY A 87 -5.00 -6.12 2.15
C GLY A 87 -5.38 -4.65 2.05
N PHE A 88 -4.41 -3.77 2.26
CA PHE A 88 -4.61 -2.35 2.07
C PHE A 88 -3.47 -1.72 1.27
N PHE A 89 -3.80 -0.65 0.56
CA PHE A 89 -2.82 0.16 -0.14
C PHE A 89 -2.42 1.34 0.72
N ALA A 90 -1.13 1.62 0.74
CA ALA A 90 -0.58 2.74 1.46
C ALA A 90 0.40 3.52 0.58
N GLU A 91 0.22 4.83 0.52
CA GLU A 91 1.10 5.75 -0.20
C GLU A 91 2.29 6.10 0.68
N ILE A 92 3.49 5.78 0.19
CA ILE A 92 4.76 6.08 0.86
C ILE A 92 5.21 7.50 0.51
N GLU A 93 5.08 7.83 -0.75
CA GLU A 93 5.40 9.14 -1.34
C GLU A 93 4.39 9.45 -2.42
N GLN A 94 4.21 10.72 -2.75
CA GLN A 94 3.29 11.15 -3.79
C GLN A 94 3.55 10.41 -5.11
N GLY A 95 2.59 9.60 -5.52
CA GLY A 95 2.67 8.75 -6.72
C GLY A 95 3.27 7.36 -6.50
N VAL A 96 3.66 7.01 -5.28
CA VAL A 96 4.23 5.70 -4.93
C VAL A 96 3.35 5.02 -3.89
N GLU A 97 2.58 4.05 -4.34
CA GLU A 97 1.73 3.21 -3.49
C GLU A 97 2.31 1.80 -3.35
N GLY A 98 2.25 1.27 -2.14
CA GLY A 98 2.56 -0.12 -1.85
C GLY A 98 1.35 -0.87 -1.34
N LEU A 99 1.39 -2.20 -1.45
CA LEU A 99 0.36 -3.10 -0.93
C LEU A 99 0.88 -3.80 0.33
N VAL A 100 0.09 -3.71 1.40
CA VAL A 100 0.22 -4.58 2.58
C VAL A 100 -0.80 -5.69 2.44
N HIS A 101 -0.34 -6.89 2.08
CA HIS A 101 -1.21 -8.06 1.98
C HIS A 101 -1.71 -8.49 3.36
N VAL A 102 -2.90 -9.09 3.43
CA VAL A 102 -3.51 -9.54 4.69
C VAL A 102 -2.61 -10.46 5.52
N SER A 103 -1.80 -11.30 4.87
CA SER A 103 -0.81 -12.17 5.53
C SER A 103 0.37 -11.43 6.15
N GLU A 104 0.59 -10.18 5.77
CA GLU A 104 1.69 -9.33 6.23
C GLU A 104 1.25 -8.30 7.30
N ILE A 105 -0.01 -8.36 7.75
CA ILE A 105 -0.56 -7.48 8.78
C ILE A 105 -0.25 -7.99 10.17
N ASP A 106 -0.46 -9.29 10.42
CA ASP A 106 -0.35 -9.89 11.73
C ASP A 106 0.36 -11.25 11.69
N TRP A 107 1.13 -11.59 12.73
CA TRP A 107 1.86 -12.85 12.85
C TRP A 107 0.94 -14.03 13.18
N THR A 108 -0.08 -13.80 13.97
CA THR A 108 -0.97 -14.83 14.53
C THR A 108 -2.27 -14.97 13.76
N ASN A 109 -2.82 -13.86 13.27
CA ASN A 109 -4.09 -13.84 12.52
C ASN A 109 -3.87 -13.50 11.04
N LYS A 110 -3.65 -14.54 10.23
CA LYS A 110 -3.39 -14.39 8.78
C LYS A 110 -4.60 -13.93 7.97
N ASN A 111 -5.79 -13.95 8.54
CA ASN A 111 -7.05 -13.59 7.87
C ASN A 111 -7.73 -12.37 8.52
N ILE A 112 -6.97 -11.54 9.22
CA ILE A 112 -7.54 -10.33 9.81
C ILE A 112 -7.97 -9.36 8.72
N HIS A 113 -9.22 -8.89 8.77
CA HIS A 113 -9.69 -7.92 7.79
C HIS A 113 -8.97 -6.58 8.01
N PRO A 114 -8.39 -5.97 6.96
CA PRO A 114 -7.58 -4.76 7.09
C PRO A 114 -8.28 -3.61 7.82
N SER A 115 -9.58 -3.45 7.63
CA SER A 115 -10.38 -2.40 8.30
C SER A 115 -10.45 -2.52 9.82
N LYS A 116 -10.05 -3.65 10.40
CA LYS A 116 -9.96 -3.83 11.86
C LYS A 116 -8.64 -3.29 12.44
N VAL A 117 -7.64 -3.12 11.59
CA VAL A 117 -6.28 -2.71 11.99
C VAL A 117 -6.02 -1.25 11.61
N VAL A 118 -6.47 -0.85 10.42
CA VAL A 118 -6.21 0.49 9.86
C VAL A 118 -7.48 1.08 9.26
N GLN A 119 -7.52 2.40 9.19
CA GLN A 119 -8.59 3.17 8.54
C GLN A 119 -8.04 3.96 7.36
N LEU A 120 -8.93 4.39 6.47
CA LEU A 120 -8.55 5.27 5.36
C LEU A 120 -7.96 6.57 5.91
N LYS A 121 -6.85 7.00 5.31
CA LYS A 121 -6.06 8.17 5.69
C LYS A 121 -5.27 8.03 7.00
N ASP A 122 -5.23 6.85 7.61
CA ASP A 122 -4.32 6.61 8.73
C ASP A 122 -2.87 6.64 8.25
N GLN A 123 -2.02 7.19 9.09
CA GLN A 123 -0.57 7.10 8.91
C GLN A 123 -0.08 5.88 9.68
N VAL A 124 0.53 4.95 8.96
CA VAL A 124 1.06 3.72 9.53
C VAL A 124 2.54 3.57 9.16
N GLU A 125 3.31 3.05 10.09
CA GLU A 125 4.68 2.65 9.79
C GLU A 125 4.64 1.26 9.16
N VAL A 126 5.32 1.09 8.05
CA VAL A 126 5.39 -0.17 7.30
C VAL A 126 6.82 -0.47 6.91
N MET A 127 7.14 -1.76 6.76
CA MET A 127 8.45 -2.21 6.29
C MET A 127 8.37 -2.56 4.81
N ILE A 128 9.40 -2.20 4.06
CA ILE A 128 9.52 -2.52 2.64
C ILE A 128 10.03 -3.95 2.50
N LEU A 129 9.23 -4.81 1.89
CA LEU A 129 9.54 -6.23 1.68
C LEU A 129 10.10 -6.49 0.29
N GLU A 130 9.52 -5.86 -0.73
CA GLU A 130 9.90 -6.02 -2.11
C GLU A 130 9.61 -4.73 -2.88
N VAL A 131 10.48 -4.39 -3.80
CA VAL A 131 10.34 -3.25 -4.71
C VAL A 131 10.49 -3.76 -6.14
N ASP A 132 9.51 -3.50 -7.00
CA ASP A 132 9.54 -3.79 -8.43
C ASP A 132 9.32 -2.48 -9.19
N GLU A 133 10.42 -1.87 -9.61
CA GLU A 133 10.41 -0.60 -10.35
C GLU A 133 9.74 -0.73 -11.71
N GLU A 134 9.93 -1.86 -12.41
CA GLU A 134 9.37 -2.09 -13.74
C GLU A 134 7.85 -2.22 -13.70
N LYS A 135 7.33 -2.99 -12.73
CA LYS A 135 5.89 -3.18 -12.54
C LYS A 135 5.24 -2.10 -11.70
N ARG A 136 6.04 -1.17 -11.16
CA ARG A 136 5.58 -0.12 -10.23
C ARG A 136 4.79 -0.68 -9.06
N ARG A 137 5.38 -1.66 -8.38
CA ARG A 137 4.79 -2.32 -7.21
C ARG A 137 5.77 -2.37 -6.06
N ILE A 138 5.26 -2.10 -4.88
CA ILE A 138 5.98 -2.25 -3.62
C ILE A 138 5.15 -3.14 -2.73
N SER A 139 5.76 -4.20 -2.22
CA SER A 139 5.18 -5.03 -1.17
C SER A 139 5.62 -4.51 0.18
N LEU A 140 4.66 -4.24 1.03
CA LEU A 140 4.84 -3.69 2.36
C LEU A 140 4.41 -4.70 3.42
N GLY A 141 5.01 -4.62 4.60
CA GLY A 141 4.65 -5.43 5.75
C GLY A 141 4.46 -4.59 7.00
N LEU A 142 3.48 -4.96 7.81
CA LEU A 142 3.21 -4.33 9.10
C LEU A 142 3.73 -5.22 10.24
N LYS A 143 3.54 -6.53 10.15
CA LYS A 143 3.94 -7.51 11.18
C LYS A 143 5.45 -7.51 11.45
N GLN A 144 6.28 -7.19 10.46
CA GLN A 144 7.74 -7.16 10.58
C GLN A 144 8.26 -6.08 11.53
N LEU A 145 7.45 -5.08 11.83
CA LEU A 145 7.77 -4.03 12.83
C LEU A 145 7.60 -4.51 14.27
N THR A 146 6.89 -5.62 14.47
CA THR A 146 6.70 -6.27 15.76
C THR A 146 7.49 -7.57 15.82
N GLU A 147 7.94 -7.92 17.03
CA GLU A 147 8.60 -9.21 17.24
C GLU A 147 7.64 -10.35 16.89
N ASN A 148 8.17 -11.36 16.20
CA ASN A 148 7.38 -12.56 15.90
C ASN A 148 7.08 -13.32 17.20
N PRO A 149 5.79 -13.44 17.60
CA PRO A 149 5.42 -14.09 18.86
C PRO A 149 5.90 -15.54 18.95
N TRP A 150 5.99 -16.23 17.81
CA TRP A 150 6.49 -17.61 17.74
C TRP A 150 7.98 -17.71 18.08
N GLN A 151 8.80 -16.76 17.61
CA GLN A 151 10.21 -16.69 17.94
C GLN A 151 10.43 -16.33 19.41
N VAL A 152 9.66 -15.38 19.93
CA VAL A 152 9.69 -15.02 21.35
C VAL A 152 9.31 -16.22 22.21
N PHE A 153 8.28 -16.98 21.80
CA PHE A 153 7.85 -18.16 22.50
C PHE A 153 8.92 -19.27 22.49
N GLU A 154 9.54 -19.54 21.34
CA GLU A 154 10.64 -20.52 21.19
C GLU A 154 11.85 -20.18 22.08
N HIS A 155 12.18 -18.89 22.21
CA HIS A 155 13.30 -18.44 23.04
C HIS A 155 12.98 -18.47 24.54
N THR A 156 11.71 -18.31 24.92
CA THR A 156 11.28 -18.22 26.33
C THR A 156 10.84 -19.56 26.90
N HIS A 157 10.44 -20.51 26.06
CA HIS A 157 9.91 -21.81 26.47
C HIS A 157 10.61 -22.96 25.76
N LYS A 158 10.78 -24.07 26.48
CA LYS A 158 11.39 -25.30 25.96
C LYS A 158 10.41 -26.45 26.04
N GLU A 159 10.66 -27.50 25.25
CA GLU A 159 9.90 -28.74 25.39
C GLU A 159 9.94 -29.23 26.85
N GLY A 160 8.77 -29.52 27.41
CA GLY A 160 8.60 -29.95 28.80
C GLY A 160 8.23 -28.80 29.77
N ASP A 161 8.27 -27.56 29.35
CA ASP A 161 7.83 -26.43 30.17
C ASP A 161 6.31 -26.45 30.37
N LYS A 162 5.89 -26.01 31.54
CA LYS A 162 4.46 -25.84 31.86
C LYS A 162 4.03 -24.45 31.46
N VAL A 163 3.03 -24.39 30.61
CA VAL A 163 2.39 -23.14 30.18
C VAL A 163 0.92 -23.12 30.60
N SER A 164 0.38 -21.96 30.82
CA SER A 164 -1.04 -21.76 31.14
C SER A 164 -1.65 -20.76 30.16
N GLY A 165 -2.89 -21.01 29.80
CA GLY A 165 -3.62 -20.14 28.89
C GLY A 165 -5.14 -20.33 29.03
N ALA A 166 -5.89 -19.44 28.43
CA ALA A 166 -7.35 -19.52 28.40
C ALA A 166 -7.82 -20.49 27.29
N ILE A 167 -8.85 -21.26 27.56
CA ILE A 167 -9.49 -22.10 26.56
C ILE A 167 -10.19 -21.22 25.55
N LYS A 168 -9.77 -21.27 24.29
CA LYS A 168 -10.31 -20.48 23.18
C LYS A 168 -11.42 -21.24 22.45
N SER A 169 -11.22 -22.51 22.19
CA SER A 169 -12.22 -23.38 21.57
C SER A 169 -12.03 -24.84 21.93
N ILE A 170 -13.12 -25.61 21.91
CA ILE A 170 -13.15 -27.04 22.12
C ILE A 170 -13.66 -27.69 20.84
N THR A 171 -12.92 -28.67 20.33
CA THR A 171 -13.24 -29.43 19.12
C THR A 171 -13.25 -30.92 19.41
N ASP A 172 -13.73 -31.73 18.46
CA ASP A 172 -13.80 -33.18 18.60
C ASP A 172 -12.44 -33.89 18.72
N PHE A 173 -11.35 -33.20 18.29
CA PHE A 173 -9.99 -33.74 18.31
C PHE A 173 -9.08 -33.08 19.35
N GLY A 174 -9.55 -32.07 20.08
CA GLY A 174 -8.74 -31.43 21.10
C GLY A 174 -9.24 -30.06 21.53
N VAL A 175 -8.47 -29.43 22.39
CA VAL A 175 -8.77 -28.12 22.98
C VAL A 175 -7.73 -27.11 22.55
N PHE A 176 -8.15 -25.97 21.99
CA PHE A 176 -7.29 -24.86 21.70
C PHE A 176 -7.20 -23.94 22.91
N ILE A 177 -5.96 -23.65 23.29
CA ILE A 177 -5.62 -22.78 24.43
C ILE A 177 -4.86 -21.57 23.88
N GLU A 178 -5.30 -20.38 24.21
CA GLU A 178 -4.59 -19.16 23.90
C GLU A 178 -3.44 -18.94 24.89
N LEU A 179 -2.22 -18.95 24.38
CA LEU A 179 -1.00 -18.71 25.11
C LEU A 179 -0.58 -17.24 25.02
N GLN A 180 0.44 -16.89 25.76
CA GLN A 180 0.99 -15.53 25.75
C GLN A 180 1.46 -15.14 24.33
N GLY A 181 1.15 -13.91 23.88
CA GLY A 181 1.47 -13.42 22.54
C GLY A 181 0.45 -13.78 21.45
N GLY A 182 -0.74 -14.27 21.81
CA GLY A 182 -1.80 -14.63 20.85
C GLY A 182 -1.53 -15.93 20.08
N ILE A 183 -0.65 -16.79 20.61
CA ILE A 183 -0.34 -18.10 20.06
C ILE A 183 -1.39 -19.09 20.53
N ASP A 184 -1.93 -19.89 19.61
CA ASP A 184 -2.87 -20.95 19.92
C ASP A 184 -2.11 -22.28 20.10
N GLY A 185 -2.18 -22.87 21.27
CA GLY A 185 -1.70 -24.22 21.57
C GLY A 185 -2.83 -25.24 21.44
N LEU A 186 -2.54 -26.41 20.88
CA LEU A 186 -3.50 -27.50 20.79
C LEU A 186 -3.15 -28.58 21.82
N VAL A 187 -4.09 -28.90 22.69
CA VAL A 187 -4.09 -30.09 23.52
C VAL A 187 -4.90 -31.16 22.81
N HIS A 188 -4.24 -32.15 22.25
CA HIS A 188 -4.87 -33.24 21.54
C HIS A 188 -5.48 -34.22 22.52
N LEU A 189 -6.64 -34.85 22.19
CA LEU A 189 -7.31 -35.88 22.99
C LEU A 189 -6.48 -37.16 23.11
#